data_391f51241d11bdbcea74a62dee363f22
#
_entry.id   391f51241d11bdbcea74a62dee363f22
#
_cell.length_a   1.000
_cell.length_b   1.000
_cell.length_c   1.000
_cell.angle_alpha   90.00
_cell.angle_beta   90.00
_cell.angle_gamma   90.00
#
_symmetry.space_group_name_H-M   'P 1'
#
loop_
_entity.id
_entity.type
_entity.pdbx_description
1 polymer ?
#
loop_
_entity_poly.entity_id
_entity_poly.type
_entity_poly.pdbx_seq_one_letter_code
_entity_poly.pdbx_strand_id
1 'polypeptide(L)'
;NLIIADPPYNLNKDFGSYKEREMRDKWKENTYNWLSLSYDLLSNKGNIFVYGIHHHICWVQSMMYEIGFSYRRQIIWNYENGFAGYGKRSLNAEYEPLLWFSKTDDYIYHPIRIPYKSTDRLKYKIKKNNKVWTPNPDGRMAGDVWNFPTLAGRRFKDEKVNHPTQKPLSISKRIVKHFSDEGDTVLVPFCGSGTECVASILENRNF
;
A
#
# COMPACT_ATOMS: atom_id res chain seq x y z
N ASN A 1 8.74 -0.25 13.24
CA ASN A 1 7.71 -1.30 13.31
C ASN A 1 6.93 -1.44 12.00
N LEU A 2 6.83 -0.38 11.23
CA LEU A 2 6.20 -0.36 9.91
C LEU A 2 7.14 0.27 8.89
N ILE A 3 7.23 -0.32 7.69
CA ILE A 3 7.92 0.27 6.55
C ILE A 3 6.89 0.49 5.43
N ILE A 4 6.88 1.69 4.84
CA ILE A 4 6.06 2.01 3.66
C ILE A 4 7.00 2.54 2.59
N ALA A 5 7.18 1.77 1.52
CA ALA A 5 8.10 2.09 0.44
C ALA A 5 7.36 2.33 -0.88
N ASP A 6 7.55 3.50 -1.47
CA ASP A 6 7.14 3.85 -2.84
C ASP A 6 8.38 4.07 -3.70
N PRO A 7 9.10 2.98 -4.08
CA PRO A 7 10.39 3.07 -4.74
C PRO A 7 10.25 3.58 -6.18
N PRO A 8 11.32 4.09 -6.78
CA PRO A 8 11.35 4.41 -8.20
C PRO A 8 10.99 3.20 -9.07
N TYR A 9 10.02 3.37 -9.98
CA TYR A 9 9.50 2.28 -10.82
C TYR A 9 10.29 2.05 -12.10
N ASN A 10 11.33 2.83 -12.34
CA ASN A 10 12.17 2.78 -13.55
C ASN A 10 11.38 2.97 -14.87
N LEU A 11 10.42 3.90 -14.86
CA LEU A 11 9.53 4.21 -15.99
C LEU A 11 10.05 5.36 -16.87
N ASN A 12 11.31 5.75 -16.77
CA ASN A 12 11.91 6.93 -17.44
C ASN A 12 11.24 8.26 -17.04
N LYS A 13 10.62 8.35 -15.86
CA LYS A 13 10.07 9.61 -15.35
C LYS A 13 11.19 10.57 -14.97
N ASP A 14 10.95 11.86 -15.21
CA ASP A 14 11.82 12.94 -14.83
C ASP A 14 11.25 13.62 -13.58
N PHE A 15 12.02 13.62 -12.49
CA PHE A 15 11.68 14.27 -11.22
C PHE A 15 12.41 15.61 -11.03
N GLY A 16 13.01 16.15 -12.09
CA GLY A 16 13.78 17.39 -12.06
C GLY A 16 15.22 17.23 -11.55
N SER A 17 15.40 16.78 -10.33
CA SER A 17 16.71 16.48 -9.74
C SER A 17 17.22 15.05 -10.03
N TYR A 18 16.32 14.16 -10.47
CA TYR A 18 16.61 12.75 -10.73
C TYR A 18 15.77 12.25 -11.90
N LYS A 19 16.39 11.48 -12.80
CA LYS A 19 15.72 10.81 -13.92
C LYS A 19 15.79 9.30 -13.75
N GLU A 20 14.61 8.65 -13.66
CA GLU A 20 14.49 7.20 -13.60
C GLU A 20 14.95 6.57 -14.91
N ARG A 21 16.22 6.23 -15.02
CA ARG A 21 16.74 5.47 -16.17
C ARG A 21 17.91 4.58 -15.75
N GLU A 22 17.59 3.43 -15.19
CA GLU A 22 18.59 2.43 -14.88
C GLU A 22 18.45 1.21 -15.80
N MET A 23 19.57 0.55 -16.05
CA MET A 23 19.55 -0.79 -16.65
C MET A 23 18.80 -1.75 -15.71
N ARG A 24 18.02 -2.67 -16.28
CA ARG A 24 17.16 -3.59 -15.52
C ARG A 24 17.90 -4.31 -14.38
N ASP A 25 19.10 -4.82 -14.67
CA ASP A 25 19.87 -5.60 -13.70
C ASP A 25 20.36 -4.72 -12.54
N LYS A 26 20.77 -3.49 -12.84
CA LYS A 26 21.14 -2.52 -11.81
C LYS A 26 19.96 -2.11 -10.95
N TRP A 27 18.79 -1.89 -11.55
CA TRP A 27 17.55 -1.62 -10.81
C TRP A 27 17.19 -2.79 -9.89
N LYS A 28 17.33 -4.04 -10.36
CA LYS A 28 17.10 -5.23 -9.53
C LYS A 28 18.08 -5.33 -8.37
N GLU A 29 19.37 -5.11 -8.62
CA GLU A 29 20.40 -5.09 -7.57
C GLU A 29 20.08 -4.04 -6.50
N ASN A 30 19.79 -2.81 -6.91
CA ASN A 30 19.43 -1.73 -6.01
C ASN A 30 18.16 -2.07 -5.22
N THR A 31 17.16 -2.68 -5.88
CA THR A 31 15.91 -3.10 -5.24
C THR A 31 16.17 -4.19 -4.19
N TYR A 32 16.95 -5.18 -4.51
CA TYR A 32 17.34 -6.23 -3.56
C TYR A 32 18.06 -5.67 -2.33
N ASN A 33 18.99 -4.73 -2.56
CA ASN A 33 19.79 -4.13 -1.49
C ASN A 33 18.92 -3.37 -0.49
N TRP A 34 18.04 -2.47 -0.94
CA TRP A 34 17.19 -1.72 0.00
C TRP A 34 16.13 -2.61 0.66
N LEU A 35 15.63 -3.65 -0.01
CA LEU A 35 14.74 -4.64 0.61
C LEU A 35 15.45 -5.42 1.72
N SER A 36 16.72 -5.84 1.50
CA SER A 36 17.52 -6.54 2.50
C SER A 36 17.75 -5.66 3.73
N LEU A 37 18.15 -4.40 3.53
CA LEU A 37 18.28 -3.42 4.62
C LEU A 37 16.96 -3.21 5.36
N SER A 38 15.84 -3.18 4.63
CA SER A 38 14.51 -3.06 5.23
C SER A 38 14.17 -4.27 6.12
N TYR A 39 14.55 -5.47 5.68
CA TYR A 39 14.37 -6.69 6.48
C TYR A 39 15.14 -6.62 7.79
N ASP A 40 16.40 -6.20 7.74
CA ASP A 40 17.25 -6.10 8.93
C ASP A 40 16.69 -5.09 9.93
N LEU A 41 16.24 -3.93 9.46
CA LEU A 41 15.70 -2.86 10.29
C LEU A 41 14.31 -3.15 10.86
N LEU A 42 13.54 -4.01 10.19
CA LEU A 42 12.16 -4.29 10.60
C LEU A 42 12.12 -5.11 11.88
N SER A 43 11.30 -4.70 12.85
CA SER A 43 11.09 -5.48 14.08
C SER A 43 10.40 -6.81 13.80
N ASN A 44 10.50 -7.78 14.71
CA ASN A 44 9.88 -9.11 14.52
C ASN A 44 8.35 -9.04 14.29
N LYS A 45 7.68 -8.08 14.90
CA LYS A 45 6.23 -7.83 14.68
C LYS A 45 5.93 -6.84 13.56
N GLY A 46 6.95 -6.39 12.84
CA GLY A 46 6.85 -5.34 11.86
C GLY A 46 6.23 -5.78 10.54
N ASN A 47 5.61 -4.83 9.89
CA ASN A 47 5.01 -4.94 8.56
C ASN A 47 5.77 -4.10 7.55
N ILE A 48 5.80 -4.53 6.31
CA ILE A 48 6.31 -3.76 5.18
C ILE A 48 5.29 -3.72 4.05
N PHE A 49 5.05 -2.52 3.54
CA PHE A 49 4.24 -2.26 2.35
C PHE A 49 5.13 -1.70 1.25
N VAL A 50 5.03 -2.30 0.06
CA VAL A 50 5.82 -1.88 -1.10
C VAL A 50 4.87 -1.59 -2.25
N TYR A 51 4.78 -0.32 -2.66
CA TYR A 51 4.09 0.07 -3.88
C TYR A 51 4.87 -0.38 -5.11
N GLY A 52 4.15 -0.63 -6.18
CA GLY A 52 4.78 -1.02 -7.44
C GLY A 52 3.83 -0.90 -8.62
N ILE A 53 4.32 -1.33 -9.77
CA ILE A 53 3.54 -1.40 -11.00
C ILE A 53 3.50 -2.83 -11.52
N HIS A 54 2.49 -3.13 -12.31
CA HIS A 54 2.25 -4.46 -12.88
C HIS A 54 3.46 -5.04 -13.67
N HIS A 55 4.33 -4.18 -14.24
CA HIS A 55 5.53 -4.62 -14.97
C HIS A 55 6.61 -5.23 -14.08
N HIS A 56 6.77 -4.75 -12.85
CA HIS A 56 7.93 -5.06 -12.01
C HIS A 56 7.58 -5.74 -10.69
N ILE A 57 6.31 -5.69 -10.28
CA ILE A 57 5.88 -6.15 -8.95
C ILE A 57 6.21 -7.63 -8.69
N CYS A 58 6.18 -8.46 -9.72
CA CYS A 58 6.52 -9.88 -9.61
C CYS A 58 7.99 -10.10 -9.20
N TRP A 59 8.92 -9.28 -9.70
CA TRP A 59 10.33 -9.35 -9.30
C TRP A 59 10.53 -8.88 -7.86
N VAL A 60 9.88 -7.80 -7.47
CA VAL A 60 9.92 -7.31 -6.09
C VAL A 60 9.39 -8.38 -5.13
N GLN A 61 8.27 -9.01 -5.46
CA GLN A 61 7.70 -10.09 -4.67
C GLN A 61 8.64 -11.30 -4.55
N SER A 62 9.30 -11.72 -5.64
CA SER A 62 10.29 -12.80 -5.63
C SER A 62 11.46 -12.48 -4.71
N MET A 63 12.04 -11.27 -4.83
CA MET A 63 13.12 -10.82 -3.97
C MET A 63 12.74 -10.80 -2.49
N MET A 64 11.52 -10.38 -2.17
CA MET A 64 11.04 -10.37 -0.78
C MET A 64 10.94 -11.79 -0.20
N TYR A 65 10.52 -12.78 -0.99
CA TYR A 65 10.55 -14.19 -0.58
C TYR A 65 12.00 -14.69 -0.37
N GLU A 66 12.91 -14.37 -1.28
CA GLU A 66 14.33 -14.76 -1.22
C GLU A 66 15.03 -14.18 0.01
N ILE A 67 14.70 -12.94 0.40
CA ILE A 67 15.23 -12.26 1.60
C ILE A 67 14.67 -12.88 2.89
N GLY A 68 13.49 -13.49 2.84
CA GLY A 68 12.89 -14.17 3.99
C GLY A 68 11.67 -13.46 4.60
N PHE A 69 11.11 -12.45 3.96
CA PHE A 69 9.84 -11.88 4.39
C PHE A 69 8.68 -12.87 4.28
N SER A 70 7.76 -12.83 5.22
CA SER A 70 6.52 -13.61 5.21
C SER A 70 5.43 -12.90 4.43
N TYR A 71 4.98 -13.47 3.32
CA TYR A 71 3.91 -12.92 2.48
C TYR A 71 2.56 -12.87 3.20
N ARG A 72 1.88 -11.75 3.11
CA ARG A 72 0.53 -11.57 3.66
C ARG A 72 -0.51 -11.42 2.55
N ARG A 73 -0.34 -10.41 1.69
CA ARG A 73 -1.29 -10.14 0.61
C ARG A 73 -0.67 -9.24 -0.47
N GLN A 74 -1.12 -9.41 -1.69
CA GLN A 74 -1.08 -8.34 -2.67
C GLN A 74 -2.40 -7.59 -2.61
N ILE A 75 -2.33 -6.29 -2.38
CA ILE A 75 -3.45 -5.37 -2.34
C ILE A 75 -3.51 -4.67 -3.69
N ILE A 76 -4.70 -4.51 -4.22
CA ILE A 76 -4.97 -3.75 -5.44
C ILE A 76 -5.52 -2.39 -5.03
N TRP A 77 -4.72 -1.34 -5.16
CA TRP A 77 -5.24 0.01 -5.07
C TRP A 77 -5.92 0.37 -6.39
N ASN A 78 -7.24 0.22 -6.42
CA ASN A 78 -8.07 0.55 -7.56
C ASN A 78 -8.37 2.05 -7.58
N TYR A 79 -8.14 2.68 -8.73
CA TYR A 79 -8.39 4.11 -8.94
C TYR A 79 -9.89 4.34 -9.19
N GLU A 80 -10.55 5.06 -8.31
CA GLU A 80 -11.96 5.42 -8.52
C GLU A 80 -12.14 6.45 -9.65
N ASN A 81 -11.07 7.14 -10.02
CA ASN A 81 -11.02 8.19 -11.04
C ASN A 81 -9.91 7.92 -12.07
N GLY A 82 -9.81 6.68 -12.53
CA GLY A 82 -8.82 6.25 -13.52
C GLY A 82 -8.87 7.09 -14.80
N PHE A 83 -7.73 7.23 -15.45
CA PHE A 83 -7.61 8.00 -16.69
C PHE A 83 -8.04 7.15 -17.90
N ALA A 84 -8.73 7.79 -18.86
CA ALA A 84 -8.85 7.23 -20.20
C ALA A 84 -7.44 7.10 -20.81
N GLY A 85 -7.09 5.89 -21.23
CA GLY A 85 -5.79 5.63 -21.86
C GLY A 85 -5.67 6.26 -23.24
N TYR A 86 -4.45 6.55 -23.60
CA TYR A 86 -4.13 7.12 -24.91
C TYR A 86 -3.76 6.06 -25.96
N GLY A 87 -3.63 4.80 -25.55
CA GLY A 87 -3.16 3.73 -26.42
C GLY A 87 -4.28 3.04 -27.20
N LYS A 88 -4.22 3.06 -28.52
CA LYS A 88 -5.16 2.33 -29.38
C LYS A 88 -5.04 0.79 -29.26
N ARG A 89 -4.00 0.28 -28.61
CA ARG A 89 -3.64 -1.15 -28.56
C ARG A 89 -3.23 -1.60 -27.13
N SER A 90 -3.72 -0.91 -26.11
CA SER A 90 -3.45 -1.25 -24.69
C SER A 90 -4.70 -1.00 -23.83
N LEU A 91 -4.77 -1.68 -22.71
CA LEU A 91 -5.74 -1.38 -21.66
C LEU A 91 -5.26 -0.20 -20.81
N ASN A 92 -6.21 0.54 -20.26
CA ASN A 92 -5.91 1.59 -19.30
C ASN A 92 -5.44 0.97 -17.98
N ALA A 93 -4.45 1.61 -17.33
CA ALA A 93 -4.07 1.24 -15.99
C ALA A 93 -5.08 1.86 -15.00
N GLU A 94 -5.83 1.02 -14.30
CA GLU A 94 -6.84 1.44 -13.32
C GLU A 94 -6.46 1.09 -11.89
N TYR A 95 -5.24 0.57 -11.68
CA TYR A 95 -4.77 0.19 -10.35
C TYR A 95 -3.26 0.28 -10.21
N GLU A 96 -2.81 0.37 -8.95
CA GLU A 96 -1.44 0.03 -8.53
C GLU A 96 -1.47 -1.17 -7.59
N PRO A 97 -0.57 -2.16 -7.78
CA PRO A 97 -0.38 -3.23 -6.82
C PRO A 97 0.43 -2.72 -5.62
N LEU A 98 0.04 -3.17 -4.43
CA LEU A 98 0.72 -2.90 -3.18
C LEU A 98 0.99 -4.24 -2.49
N LEU A 99 2.26 -4.59 -2.31
CA LEU A 99 2.64 -5.81 -1.61
C LEU A 99 2.64 -5.58 -0.11
N TRP A 100 2.02 -6.48 0.64
CA TRP A 100 2.09 -6.53 2.08
C TRP A 100 2.79 -7.80 2.54
N PHE A 101 3.88 -7.61 3.27
CA PHE A 101 4.65 -8.65 3.94
C PHE A 101 4.85 -8.28 5.40
N SER A 102 5.29 -9.25 6.21
CA SER A 102 5.75 -9.05 7.58
C SER A 102 7.08 -9.73 7.79
N LYS A 103 7.78 -9.42 8.89
CA LYS A 103 9.03 -10.10 9.22
C LYS A 103 8.78 -11.53 9.70
N THR A 104 7.76 -11.73 10.55
CA THR A 104 7.36 -13.03 11.09
C THR A 104 5.85 -13.22 11.00
N ASP A 105 5.34 -14.37 11.45
CA ASP A 105 3.90 -14.63 11.53
C ASP A 105 3.22 -13.93 12.72
N ASP A 106 3.98 -13.44 13.70
CA ASP A 106 3.49 -12.60 14.80
C ASP A 106 3.65 -11.12 14.42
N TYR A 107 2.70 -10.58 13.70
CA TYR A 107 2.73 -9.22 13.18
C TYR A 107 1.56 -8.37 13.70
N ILE A 108 1.77 -7.05 13.76
CA ILE A 108 0.75 -6.09 14.19
C ILE A 108 -0.32 -5.98 13.10
N TYR A 109 -1.57 -6.23 13.49
CA TYR A 109 -2.72 -6.05 12.61
C TYR A 109 -3.98 -5.68 13.39
N HIS A 110 -4.52 -4.50 13.10
CA HIS A 110 -5.82 -4.05 13.60
C HIS A 110 -6.88 -4.23 12.51
N PRO A 111 -7.96 -4.98 12.76
CA PRO A 111 -8.97 -5.31 11.74
C PRO A 111 -9.55 -4.06 11.05
N ILE A 112 -9.52 -4.06 9.72
CA ILE A 112 -10.13 -3.01 8.91
C ILE A 112 -11.58 -3.39 8.64
N ARG A 113 -12.52 -2.60 9.19
CA ARG A 113 -13.95 -2.76 8.92
C ARG A 113 -14.45 -1.69 7.97
N ILE A 114 -15.28 -2.10 7.04
CA ILE A 114 -15.92 -1.23 6.06
C ILE A 114 -17.43 -1.49 6.06
N PRO A 115 -18.26 -0.51 5.72
CA PRO A 115 -19.71 -0.68 5.67
C PRO A 115 -20.13 -1.85 4.79
N TYR A 116 -21.23 -2.49 5.15
CA TYR A 116 -21.90 -3.42 4.23
C TYR A 116 -22.46 -2.65 3.03
N LYS A 117 -22.50 -3.31 1.87
CA LYS A 117 -23.13 -2.73 0.67
C LYS A 117 -24.63 -2.46 0.85
N SER A 118 -25.29 -3.23 1.72
CA SER A 118 -26.68 -3.05 2.10
C SER A 118 -26.81 -3.15 3.61
N THR A 119 -27.57 -2.23 4.21
CA THR A 119 -27.93 -2.25 5.64
C THR A 119 -28.79 -3.45 6.01
N ASP A 120 -29.53 -4.02 5.04
CA ASP A 120 -30.31 -5.24 5.25
C ASP A 120 -29.46 -6.42 5.69
N ARG A 121 -28.14 -6.40 5.39
CA ARG A 121 -27.20 -7.43 5.84
C ARG A 121 -27.19 -7.58 7.36
N LEU A 122 -27.43 -6.51 8.11
CA LEU A 122 -27.46 -6.53 9.57
C LEU A 122 -28.73 -7.20 10.15
N LYS A 123 -29.80 -7.30 9.37
CA LYS A 123 -31.09 -7.86 9.80
C LYS A 123 -31.09 -9.39 9.86
N TYR A 124 -30.17 -10.06 9.14
CA TYR A 124 -30.22 -11.50 8.96
C TYR A 124 -28.95 -12.19 9.43
N LYS A 125 -29.14 -13.27 10.23
CA LYS A 125 -28.05 -14.19 10.58
C LYS A 125 -27.77 -15.16 9.43
N ILE A 126 -26.49 -15.52 9.23
CA ILE A 126 -26.12 -16.56 8.28
C ILE A 126 -26.03 -17.90 9.01
N LYS A 127 -26.71 -18.92 8.49
CA LYS A 127 -26.52 -20.30 8.92
C LYS A 127 -25.63 -21.02 7.90
N LYS A 128 -24.48 -21.53 8.31
CA LYS A 128 -23.55 -22.30 7.47
C LYS A 128 -22.83 -23.34 8.32
N ASN A 129 -22.77 -24.59 7.86
CA ASN A 129 -22.07 -25.69 8.54
C ASN A 129 -22.48 -25.81 10.02
N ASN A 130 -23.77 -25.83 10.31
CA ASN A 130 -24.37 -25.90 11.66
C ASN A 130 -23.95 -24.76 12.62
N LYS A 131 -23.31 -23.69 12.09
CA LYS A 131 -22.95 -22.49 12.84
C LYS A 131 -23.82 -21.32 12.42
N VAL A 132 -24.17 -20.48 13.39
CA VAL A 132 -24.90 -19.24 13.15
C VAL A 132 -23.92 -18.07 13.26
N TRP A 133 -23.80 -17.29 12.20
CA TRP A 133 -22.98 -16.11 12.14
C TRP A 133 -23.85 -14.86 12.22
N THR A 134 -23.59 -14.02 13.21
CA THR A 134 -24.23 -12.70 13.32
C THR A 134 -23.34 -11.68 12.61
N PRO A 135 -23.91 -10.85 11.71
CA PRO A 135 -23.15 -9.75 11.10
C PRO A 135 -22.61 -8.78 12.16
N ASN A 136 -21.38 -8.35 12.00
CA ASN A 136 -20.80 -7.38 12.91
C ASN A 136 -21.42 -6.00 12.66
N PRO A 137 -21.90 -5.26 13.70
CA PRO A 137 -22.51 -3.94 13.52
C PRO A 137 -21.55 -2.91 12.93
N ASP A 138 -20.23 -3.02 13.21
CA ASP A 138 -19.21 -2.11 12.70
C ASP A 138 -18.87 -2.33 11.21
N GLY A 139 -19.52 -3.31 10.57
CA GLY A 139 -19.32 -3.62 9.16
C GLY A 139 -18.58 -4.93 8.89
N ARG A 140 -18.31 -5.19 7.62
CA ARG A 140 -17.57 -6.37 7.16
C ARG A 140 -16.06 -6.12 7.16
N MET A 141 -15.28 -7.19 7.22
CA MET A 141 -13.83 -7.09 6.99
C MET A 141 -13.56 -6.52 5.59
N ALA A 142 -12.58 -5.64 5.49
CA ALA A 142 -12.08 -5.16 4.21
C ALA A 142 -11.47 -6.31 3.40
N GLY A 143 -11.61 -6.24 2.09
CA GLY A 143 -10.88 -7.11 1.16
C GLY A 143 -9.55 -6.49 0.75
N ASP A 144 -8.91 -7.14 -0.19
CA ASP A 144 -7.62 -6.77 -0.77
C ASP A 144 -7.73 -5.85 -2.01
N VAL A 145 -8.93 -5.47 -2.40
CA VAL A 145 -9.17 -4.40 -3.38
C VAL A 145 -9.60 -3.14 -2.63
N TRP A 146 -8.74 -2.13 -2.68
CA TRP A 146 -8.93 -0.86 -1.99
C TRP A 146 -9.28 0.24 -3.00
N ASN A 147 -10.46 0.80 -2.88
CA ASN A 147 -10.90 1.89 -3.74
C ASN A 147 -10.54 3.22 -3.09
N PHE A 148 -9.60 3.92 -3.70
CA PHE A 148 -9.20 5.27 -3.35
C PHE A 148 -8.98 6.07 -4.64
N PRO A 149 -9.47 7.30 -4.73
CA PRO A 149 -9.19 8.14 -5.88
C PRO A 149 -7.72 8.54 -5.92
N THR A 150 -7.17 8.71 -7.12
CA THR A 150 -5.91 9.44 -7.30
C THR A 150 -6.13 10.93 -7.02
N LEU A 151 -5.06 11.66 -6.75
CA LEU A 151 -5.13 13.11 -6.49
C LEU A 151 -5.29 13.93 -7.79
N ALA A 152 -5.99 13.38 -8.78
CA ALA A 152 -6.32 14.07 -10.01
C ALA A 152 -7.59 14.92 -9.86
N GLY A 153 -7.51 16.15 -10.34
CA GLY A 153 -8.63 17.07 -10.36
C GLY A 153 -8.65 18.10 -9.23
N ARG A 154 -9.54 19.11 -9.39
CA ARG A 154 -9.59 20.29 -8.50
C ARG A 154 -10.05 19.99 -7.07
N ARG A 155 -10.78 18.90 -6.87
CA ARG A 155 -11.28 18.49 -5.54
C ARG A 155 -10.17 18.13 -4.53
N PHE A 156 -8.96 17.88 -5.04
CA PHE A 156 -7.80 17.52 -4.21
C PHE A 156 -6.78 18.64 -4.05
N LYS A 157 -7.11 19.89 -4.44
CA LYS A 157 -6.18 21.02 -4.42
C LYS A 157 -5.53 21.27 -3.04
N ASP A 158 -6.27 21.00 -1.96
CA ASP A 158 -5.84 21.26 -0.59
C ASP A 158 -4.93 20.13 -0.03
N GLU A 159 -4.98 18.94 -0.64
CA GLU A 159 -4.10 17.82 -0.31
C GLU A 159 -2.87 17.76 -1.22
N LYS A 160 -3.02 18.24 -2.46
CA LYS A 160 -2.03 18.09 -3.51
C LYS A 160 -0.84 19.03 -3.30
N VAL A 161 0.37 18.45 -3.31
CA VAL A 161 1.63 19.19 -3.35
C VAL A 161 2.31 19.08 -4.72
N ASN A 162 3.37 19.85 -4.94
CA ASN A 162 4.12 19.81 -6.20
C ASN A 162 5.01 18.55 -6.29
N HIS A 163 4.36 17.39 -6.41
CA HIS A 163 5.02 16.10 -6.60
C HIS A 163 4.26 15.27 -7.64
N PRO A 164 4.93 14.68 -8.65
CA PRO A 164 4.27 14.07 -9.80
C PRO A 164 3.53 12.76 -9.47
N THR A 165 3.90 12.07 -8.40
CA THR A 165 3.39 10.74 -8.05
C THR A 165 2.92 10.67 -6.59
N GLN A 166 2.40 11.78 -6.05
CA GLN A 166 1.89 11.81 -4.67
C GLN A 166 0.80 10.75 -4.45
N LYS A 167 0.96 9.97 -3.38
CA LYS A 167 -0.07 9.03 -2.93
C LYS A 167 -1.18 9.74 -2.15
N PRO A 168 -2.45 9.29 -2.22
CA PRO A 168 -3.52 9.84 -1.40
C PRO A 168 -3.27 9.59 0.09
N LEU A 169 -3.46 10.62 0.91
CA LEU A 169 -3.30 10.54 2.37
C LEU A 169 -4.20 9.46 2.99
N SER A 170 -5.38 9.24 2.43
CA SER A 170 -6.35 8.26 2.92
C SER A 170 -5.85 6.81 2.86
N ILE A 171 -5.05 6.43 1.83
CA ILE A 171 -4.47 5.09 1.75
C ILE A 171 -3.32 4.93 2.76
N SER A 172 -2.45 5.95 2.87
CA SER A 172 -1.33 5.96 3.82
C SER A 172 -1.82 5.91 5.26
N LYS A 173 -2.86 6.69 5.62
CA LYS A 173 -3.52 6.62 6.93
C LYS A 173 -4.09 5.24 7.23
N ARG A 174 -4.74 4.58 6.26
CA ARG A 174 -5.23 3.20 6.43
C ARG A 174 -4.09 2.24 6.77
N ILE A 175 -2.95 2.34 6.07
CA ILE A 175 -1.80 1.48 6.33
C ILE A 175 -1.25 1.75 7.74
N VAL A 176 -0.93 3.00 8.05
CA VAL A 176 -0.36 3.39 9.34
C VAL A 176 -1.24 2.95 10.50
N LYS A 177 -2.54 3.27 10.44
CA LYS A 177 -3.49 2.99 11.53
C LYS A 177 -3.66 1.50 11.82
N HIS A 178 -3.65 0.66 10.79
CA HIS A 178 -4.04 -0.75 10.96
C HIS A 178 -2.86 -1.73 11.04
N PHE A 179 -1.64 -1.27 10.73
CA PHE A 179 -0.46 -2.14 10.68
C PHE A 179 0.70 -1.65 11.55
N SER A 180 0.41 -0.74 12.48
CA SER A 180 1.30 -0.30 13.55
C SER A 180 0.50 0.09 14.79
N ASP A 181 1.17 0.18 15.94
CA ASP A 181 0.59 0.69 17.19
C ASP A 181 0.92 2.19 17.37
N GLU A 182 0.14 2.89 18.22
CA GLU A 182 0.44 4.28 18.57
C GLU A 182 1.82 4.36 19.25
N GLY A 183 2.60 5.37 18.88
CA GLY A 183 3.99 5.54 19.31
C GLY A 183 5.03 4.74 18.50
N ASP A 184 4.61 3.82 17.64
CA ASP A 184 5.52 3.10 16.73
C ASP A 184 6.25 4.04 15.77
N THR A 185 7.39 3.59 15.25
CA THR A 185 8.14 4.29 14.20
C THR A 185 7.81 3.69 12.83
N VAL A 186 7.46 4.57 11.90
CA VAL A 186 7.20 4.28 10.47
C VAL A 186 8.41 4.73 9.65
N LEU A 187 9.13 3.79 9.05
CA LEU A 187 10.22 4.10 8.13
C LEU A 187 9.67 4.31 6.72
N VAL A 188 10.00 5.45 6.11
CA VAL A 188 9.61 5.83 4.75
C VAL A 188 10.86 6.05 3.90
N PRO A 189 11.45 4.97 3.32
CA PRO A 189 12.75 5.05 2.62
C PRO A 189 12.71 5.96 1.39
N PHE A 190 11.54 6.10 0.78
CA PHE A 190 11.30 6.91 -0.42
C PHE A 190 10.20 7.93 -0.12
N CYS A 191 10.56 8.99 0.60
CA CYS A 191 9.61 9.93 1.20
C CYS A 191 8.78 10.71 0.16
N GLY A 192 9.38 11.05 -1.01
CA GLY A 192 8.69 11.77 -2.10
C GLY A 192 7.96 13.02 -1.62
N SER A 193 6.62 12.99 -1.66
CA SER A 193 5.75 14.09 -1.20
C SER A 193 5.59 14.18 0.32
N GLY A 194 6.09 13.21 1.09
CA GLY A 194 5.93 13.15 2.55
C GLY A 194 4.57 12.67 3.03
N THR A 195 3.72 12.14 2.17
CA THR A 195 2.35 11.73 2.52
C THR A 195 2.33 10.70 3.66
N GLU A 196 3.23 9.72 3.63
CA GLU A 196 3.35 8.68 4.66
C GLU A 196 3.83 9.25 6.01
N CYS A 197 4.72 10.26 5.97
CA CYS A 197 5.16 10.97 7.16
C CYS A 197 4.00 11.76 7.79
N VAL A 198 3.23 12.48 6.98
CA VAL A 198 2.01 13.18 7.43
C VAL A 198 0.99 12.20 8.00
N ALA A 199 0.76 11.07 7.33
CA ALA A 199 -0.13 10.03 7.83
C ALA A 199 0.33 9.50 9.20
N SER A 200 1.64 9.32 9.40
CA SER A 200 2.22 8.86 10.66
C SER A 200 1.92 9.84 11.81
N ILE A 201 2.17 11.13 11.60
CA ILE A 201 1.85 12.18 12.59
C ILE A 201 0.36 12.15 12.95
N LEU A 202 -0.52 12.13 11.94
CA LEU A 202 -1.97 12.19 12.13
C LEU A 202 -2.55 10.97 12.84
N GLU A 203 -1.85 9.86 12.79
CA GLU A 203 -2.25 8.61 13.49
C GLU A 203 -1.40 8.37 14.76
N ASN A 204 -0.70 9.38 15.30
CA ASN A 204 0.14 9.32 16.51
C ASN A 204 1.30 8.31 16.43
N ARG A 205 1.98 8.26 15.27
CA ARG A 205 3.21 7.49 15.06
C ARG A 205 4.38 8.43 14.83
N ASN A 206 5.59 7.94 15.12
CA ASN A 206 6.83 8.59 14.72
C ASN A 206 7.21 8.20 13.28
N PHE A 207 8.12 8.97 12.62
CA PHE A 207 8.66 8.62 11.30
C PHE A 207 10.13 9.02 11.19
#